data_2912c93146909ab5dc37e26b0aa6d259
#
_entry.id   2912c93146909ab5dc37e26b0aa6d259
#
_cell.length_a   1.000
_cell.length_b   1.000
_cell.length_c   1.000
_cell.angle_alpha   90.00
_cell.angle_beta   90.00
_cell.angle_gamma   90.00
#
_symmetry.space_group_name_H-M   'P 1'
#
loop_
_entity.id
_entity.type
_entity.pdbx_description
1 polymer ?
#
loop_
_entity_poly.entity_id
_entity_poly.type
_entity_poly.pdbx_seq_one_letter_code
_entity_poly.pdbx_strand_id
1 'polypeptide(L)'
;MSDRLKGKRAFVTAGAAGIGRACALAFAREGATVFATDIDDKGLALLASEGVAEVAKLDIRDTAAVAAMARRVGTVDILLNAAGFVHNGTILDCSDEDWDFSFDLNAKSMHRTIRSFLPMMLEAGRGSIVNIASAAGAIKAAPNRYVYAATKAAVAALTRSVAVDFVGKGIRCNCICPGTIETPSMLGRAAAAGPQGLEMFVSRQPMGRLGTAEEIAALALYLASDESAFTTGVAHVIDGGWTL
;
A
#
# COMPACT_ATOMS: atom_id res chain seq x y z
N MET A 1 1.69 -19.29 16.25
CA MET A 1 0.99 -18.41 15.27
C MET A 1 -0.23 -17.86 15.99
N SER A 2 -0.44 -16.56 15.96
CA SER A 2 -1.51 -15.94 16.78
C SER A 2 -2.89 -15.96 16.10
N ASP A 3 -2.99 -16.44 14.88
CA ASP A 3 -4.26 -16.59 14.12
C ASP A 3 -5.12 -15.31 14.02
N ARG A 4 -4.49 -14.12 14.03
CA ARG A 4 -5.16 -12.81 14.04
C ARG A 4 -6.07 -12.56 12.83
N LEU A 5 -5.79 -13.22 11.71
CA LEU A 5 -6.57 -13.14 10.46
C LEU A 5 -7.18 -14.48 10.07
N LYS A 6 -7.33 -15.42 11.01
CA LYS A 6 -7.88 -16.75 10.73
C LYS A 6 -9.22 -16.69 10.04
N GLY A 7 -9.31 -17.33 8.89
CA GLY A 7 -10.53 -17.40 8.09
C GLY A 7 -10.87 -16.12 7.31
N LYS A 8 -10.06 -15.06 7.42
CA LYS A 8 -10.23 -13.85 6.61
C LYS A 8 -9.63 -14.03 5.21
N ARG A 9 -10.19 -13.32 4.25
CA ARG A 9 -9.73 -13.27 2.86
C ARG A 9 -9.12 -11.89 2.59
N ALA A 10 -7.91 -11.85 2.06
CA ALA A 10 -7.19 -10.62 1.78
C ALA A 10 -6.83 -10.49 0.30
N PHE A 11 -7.06 -9.32 -0.29
CA PHE A 11 -6.54 -8.96 -1.60
C PHE A 11 -5.40 -7.95 -1.45
N VAL A 12 -4.26 -8.23 -2.06
CA VAL A 12 -3.03 -7.44 -1.94
C VAL A 12 -2.54 -7.05 -3.33
N THR A 13 -2.37 -5.76 -3.59
CA THR A 13 -1.74 -5.26 -4.82
C THR A 13 -0.25 -5.03 -4.63
N ALA A 14 0.54 -5.10 -5.70
CA ALA A 14 2.00 -5.00 -5.68
C ALA A 14 2.66 -5.99 -4.71
N GLY A 15 2.20 -7.24 -4.75
CA GLY A 15 2.60 -8.30 -3.82
C GLY A 15 3.94 -8.95 -4.12
N ALA A 16 4.55 -8.69 -5.28
CA ALA A 16 5.79 -9.36 -5.68
C ALA A 16 7.03 -8.89 -4.91
N ALA A 17 7.03 -7.66 -4.37
CA ALA A 17 8.21 -7.10 -3.72
C ALA A 17 7.86 -6.11 -2.59
N GLY A 18 8.86 -5.74 -1.80
CA GLY A 18 8.80 -4.66 -0.81
C GLY A 18 7.65 -4.80 0.19
N ILE A 19 6.94 -3.68 0.43
CA ILE A 19 5.89 -3.59 1.44
C ILE A 19 4.71 -4.53 1.14
N GLY A 20 4.27 -4.59 -0.13
CA GLY A 20 3.15 -5.46 -0.51
C GLY A 20 3.44 -6.93 -0.26
N ARG A 21 4.67 -7.37 -0.59
CA ARG A 21 5.13 -8.74 -0.33
C ARG A 21 5.20 -9.04 1.16
N ALA A 22 5.80 -8.17 1.95
CA ALA A 22 5.89 -8.35 3.40
C ALA A 22 4.50 -8.44 4.05
N CYS A 23 3.55 -7.60 3.61
CA CYS A 23 2.16 -7.66 4.08
C CYS A 23 1.46 -8.96 3.68
N ALA A 24 1.62 -9.41 2.43
CA ALA A 24 1.02 -10.66 1.96
C ALA A 24 1.49 -11.86 2.78
N LEU A 25 2.80 -11.95 3.04
CA LEU A 25 3.39 -12.99 3.88
C LEU A 25 2.92 -12.89 5.34
N ALA A 26 2.88 -11.68 5.91
CA ALA A 26 2.40 -11.49 7.28
C ALA A 26 0.93 -11.91 7.42
N PHE A 27 0.07 -11.55 6.47
CA PHE A 27 -1.34 -11.93 6.48
C PHE A 27 -1.52 -13.45 6.35
N ALA A 28 -0.76 -14.10 5.46
CA ALA A 28 -0.80 -15.55 5.29
C ALA A 28 -0.36 -16.29 6.55
N ARG A 29 0.74 -15.84 7.21
CA ARG A 29 1.24 -16.39 8.48
C ARG A 29 0.23 -16.28 9.63
N GLU A 30 -0.65 -15.30 9.57
CA GLU A 30 -1.70 -15.05 10.57
C GLU A 30 -3.06 -15.67 10.19
N GLY A 31 -3.08 -16.58 9.20
CA GLY A 31 -4.21 -17.42 8.87
C GLY A 31 -5.17 -16.86 7.83
N ALA A 32 -4.82 -15.77 7.13
CA ALA A 32 -5.62 -15.28 6.01
C ALA A 32 -5.40 -16.09 4.73
N THR A 33 -6.46 -16.26 3.95
CA THR A 33 -6.34 -16.63 2.52
C THR A 33 -5.98 -15.38 1.72
N VAL A 34 -4.75 -15.31 1.22
CA VAL A 34 -4.23 -14.14 0.52
C VAL A 34 -4.26 -14.34 -0.98
N PHE A 35 -4.83 -13.36 -1.69
CA PHE A 35 -4.79 -13.18 -3.14
C PHE A 35 -3.85 -12.01 -3.45
N ALA A 36 -2.63 -12.31 -3.89
CA ALA A 36 -1.64 -11.28 -4.20
C ALA A 36 -1.50 -11.07 -5.71
N THR A 37 -1.41 -9.80 -6.11
CA THR A 37 -1.28 -9.44 -7.52
C THR A 37 -0.11 -8.48 -7.75
N ASP A 38 0.52 -8.60 -8.92
CA ASP A 38 1.60 -7.74 -9.38
C ASP A 38 1.72 -7.83 -10.91
N ILE A 39 2.56 -7.01 -11.51
CA ILE A 39 2.98 -7.14 -12.92
C ILE A 39 4.22 -8.03 -13.07
N ASP A 40 4.97 -8.29 -11.98
CA ASP A 40 6.18 -9.12 -11.94
C ASP A 40 5.84 -10.59 -11.69
N ASP A 41 5.78 -11.38 -12.76
CA ASP A 41 5.50 -12.80 -12.69
C ASP A 41 6.55 -13.59 -11.87
N LYS A 42 7.82 -13.17 -11.89
CA LYS A 42 8.89 -13.87 -11.16
C LYS A 42 8.77 -13.66 -9.66
N GLY A 43 8.52 -12.42 -9.23
CA GLY A 43 8.28 -12.11 -7.82
C GLY A 43 7.02 -12.77 -7.29
N LEU A 44 5.96 -12.88 -8.12
CA LEU A 44 4.74 -13.61 -7.76
C LEU A 44 5.00 -15.12 -7.59
N ALA A 45 5.77 -15.74 -8.47
CA ALA A 45 6.11 -17.17 -8.35
C ALA A 45 6.90 -17.45 -7.06
N LEU A 46 7.83 -16.55 -6.70
CA LEU A 46 8.57 -16.65 -5.43
C LEU A 46 7.60 -16.52 -4.23
N LEU A 47 6.71 -15.54 -4.25
CA LEU A 47 5.73 -15.32 -3.18
C LEU A 47 4.83 -16.55 -2.97
N ALA A 48 4.40 -17.19 -4.06
CA ALA A 48 3.61 -18.41 -3.99
C ALA A 48 4.37 -19.57 -3.33
N SER A 49 5.67 -19.71 -3.62
CA SER A 49 6.52 -20.74 -3.02
C SER A 49 6.72 -20.54 -1.50
N GLU A 50 6.46 -19.33 -0.99
CA GLU A 50 6.60 -18.97 0.43
C GLU A 50 5.28 -19.05 1.22
N GLY A 51 4.23 -19.60 0.60
CA GLY A 51 2.97 -19.93 1.28
C GLY A 51 1.82 -18.94 1.06
N VAL A 52 1.92 -18.01 0.11
CA VAL A 52 0.76 -17.22 -0.32
C VAL A 52 -0.08 -18.05 -1.29
N ALA A 53 -1.34 -18.31 -0.90
CA ALA A 53 -2.19 -19.31 -1.53
C ALA A 53 -2.49 -19.04 -3.01
N GLU A 54 -2.75 -17.79 -3.37
CA GLU A 54 -3.09 -17.43 -4.74
C GLU A 54 -2.33 -16.17 -5.20
N VAL A 55 -1.71 -16.25 -6.37
CA VAL A 55 -1.04 -15.13 -7.02
C VAL A 55 -1.53 -14.98 -8.45
N ALA A 56 -1.58 -13.76 -8.96
CA ALA A 56 -1.97 -13.51 -10.35
C ALA A 56 -1.35 -12.22 -10.88
N LYS A 57 -0.96 -12.26 -12.16
CA LYS A 57 -0.55 -11.05 -12.86
C LYS A 57 -1.72 -10.09 -13.01
N LEU A 58 -1.50 -8.83 -12.66
CA LEU A 58 -2.48 -7.76 -12.80
C LEU A 58 -1.79 -6.40 -12.94
N ASP A 59 -2.05 -5.70 -14.03
CA ASP A 59 -1.78 -4.26 -14.09
C ASP A 59 -2.99 -3.52 -13.49
N ILE A 60 -2.79 -2.91 -12.33
CA ILE A 60 -3.84 -2.17 -11.61
C ILE A 60 -4.24 -0.85 -12.30
N ARG A 61 -3.56 -0.46 -13.38
CA ARG A 61 -3.95 0.67 -14.23
C ARG A 61 -5.04 0.27 -15.23
N ASP A 62 -5.20 -1.01 -15.50
CA ASP A 62 -6.28 -1.52 -16.34
C ASP A 62 -7.57 -1.70 -15.54
N THR A 63 -8.52 -0.80 -15.76
CA THR A 63 -9.82 -0.80 -15.06
C THR A 63 -10.63 -2.06 -15.32
N ALA A 64 -10.60 -2.60 -16.55
CA ALA A 64 -11.37 -3.79 -16.90
C ALA A 64 -10.76 -5.04 -16.27
N ALA A 65 -9.41 -5.16 -16.28
CA ALA A 65 -8.69 -6.24 -15.64
C ALA A 65 -8.90 -6.24 -14.11
N VAL A 66 -8.86 -5.07 -13.45
CA VAL A 66 -9.14 -4.96 -12.01
C VAL A 66 -10.57 -5.39 -11.69
N ALA A 67 -11.57 -4.95 -12.47
CA ALA A 67 -12.96 -5.35 -12.26
C ALA A 67 -13.16 -6.86 -12.50
N ALA A 68 -12.52 -7.43 -13.50
CA ALA A 68 -12.57 -8.87 -13.77
C ALA A 68 -11.92 -9.67 -12.64
N MET A 69 -10.77 -9.20 -12.12
CA MET A 69 -10.07 -9.81 -11.00
C MET A 69 -10.94 -9.77 -9.72
N ALA A 70 -11.57 -8.65 -9.42
CA ALA A 70 -12.45 -8.55 -8.26
C ALA A 70 -13.64 -9.54 -8.35
N ARG A 71 -14.26 -9.68 -9.52
CA ARG A 71 -15.31 -10.71 -9.73
C ARG A 71 -14.80 -12.13 -9.55
N ARG A 72 -13.58 -12.43 -10.05
CA ARG A 72 -12.95 -13.75 -9.90
C ARG A 72 -12.65 -14.07 -8.45
N VAL A 73 -12.10 -13.11 -7.70
CA VAL A 73 -11.74 -13.28 -6.28
C VAL A 73 -12.98 -13.31 -5.40
N GLY A 74 -14.00 -12.53 -5.73
CA GLY A 74 -15.20 -12.40 -4.90
C GLY A 74 -14.98 -11.55 -3.64
N THR A 75 -15.81 -11.77 -2.63
CA THR A 75 -15.76 -11.02 -1.37
C THR A 75 -14.45 -11.21 -0.64
N VAL A 76 -13.86 -10.12 -0.19
CA VAL A 76 -12.69 -10.10 0.70
C VAL A 76 -12.99 -9.31 1.97
N ASP A 77 -12.36 -9.69 3.07
CA ASP A 77 -12.41 -8.98 4.35
C ASP A 77 -11.38 -7.85 4.42
N ILE A 78 -10.29 -7.99 3.64
CA ILE A 78 -9.14 -7.09 3.68
C ILE A 78 -8.77 -6.71 2.24
N LEU A 79 -8.63 -5.40 1.98
CA LEU A 79 -8.08 -4.86 0.75
C LEU A 79 -6.82 -4.05 1.09
N LEU A 80 -5.63 -4.53 0.70
CA LEU A 80 -4.37 -3.80 0.82
C LEU A 80 -3.93 -3.24 -0.52
N ASN A 81 -3.86 -1.92 -0.63
CA ASN A 81 -3.38 -1.19 -1.78
C ASN A 81 -1.93 -0.73 -1.55
N ALA A 82 -0.95 -1.49 -2.04
CA ALA A 82 0.47 -1.21 -1.83
C ALA A 82 1.20 -0.69 -3.08
N ALA A 83 0.55 -0.67 -4.22
CA ALA A 83 1.19 -0.22 -5.46
C ALA A 83 1.55 1.26 -5.43
N GLY A 84 2.69 1.60 -6.02
CA GLY A 84 3.13 2.97 -6.14
C GLY A 84 4.47 3.14 -6.84
N PHE A 85 4.65 4.33 -7.38
CA PHE A 85 5.86 4.77 -8.06
C PHE A 85 6.31 6.11 -7.46
N VAL A 86 7.61 6.31 -7.34
CA VAL A 86 8.22 7.54 -6.81
C VAL A 86 8.86 8.31 -7.96
N HIS A 87 8.17 9.31 -8.48
CA HIS A 87 8.78 10.30 -9.36
C HIS A 87 9.76 11.16 -8.57
N ASN A 88 10.93 11.44 -9.14
CA ASN A 88 11.96 12.27 -8.55
C ASN A 88 12.17 13.54 -9.39
N GLY A 89 11.73 14.66 -8.87
CA GLY A 89 11.83 15.95 -9.54
C GLY A 89 11.01 17.04 -8.85
N THR A 90 11.31 18.28 -9.23
CA THR A 90 10.55 19.47 -8.88
C THR A 90 9.37 19.65 -9.84
N ILE A 91 8.60 20.73 -9.72
CA ILE A 91 7.54 21.08 -10.67
C ILE A 91 8.10 21.32 -12.08
N LEU A 92 9.33 21.80 -12.19
CA LEU A 92 9.97 22.10 -13.48
C LEU A 92 10.48 20.85 -14.20
N ASP A 93 10.67 19.75 -13.46
CA ASP A 93 11.16 18.46 -13.98
C ASP A 93 10.02 17.47 -14.26
N CYS A 94 8.77 17.83 -13.92
CA CYS A 94 7.61 16.96 -14.03
C CYS A 94 6.83 17.32 -15.30
N SER A 95 6.87 16.45 -16.31
CA SER A 95 6.02 16.58 -17.48
C SER A 95 4.55 16.24 -17.18
N ASP A 96 3.64 16.59 -18.09
CA ASP A 96 2.23 16.18 -17.98
C ASP A 96 2.09 14.65 -18.00
N GLU A 97 2.91 13.95 -18.78
CA GLU A 97 2.95 12.49 -18.83
C GLU A 97 3.40 11.88 -17.49
N ASP A 98 4.41 12.46 -16.84
CA ASP A 98 4.88 12.03 -15.51
C ASP A 98 3.80 12.27 -14.45
N TRP A 99 3.11 13.39 -14.54
CA TRP A 99 1.98 13.72 -13.69
C TRP A 99 0.86 12.70 -13.86
N ASP A 100 0.39 12.47 -15.07
CA ASP A 100 -0.70 11.55 -15.37
C ASP A 100 -0.36 10.12 -14.97
N PHE A 101 0.84 9.65 -15.30
CA PHE A 101 1.31 8.31 -14.89
C PHE A 101 1.35 8.16 -13.36
N SER A 102 1.89 9.18 -12.66
CA SER A 102 2.00 9.14 -11.21
C SER A 102 0.63 9.10 -10.54
N PHE A 103 -0.33 9.90 -10.99
CA PHE A 103 -1.69 9.88 -10.49
C PHE A 103 -2.43 8.60 -10.86
N ASP A 104 -2.26 8.11 -12.09
CA ASP A 104 -2.89 6.88 -12.55
C ASP A 104 -2.45 5.67 -11.72
N LEU A 105 -1.15 5.56 -11.43
CA LEU A 105 -0.60 4.46 -10.66
C LEU A 105 -0.78 4.62 -9.15
N ASN A 106 -0.51 5.80 -8.57
CA ASN A 106 -0.47 5.97 -7.11
C ASN A 106 -1.84 6.21 -6.48
N ALA A 107 -2.76 6.90 -7.17
CA ALA A 107 -4.05 7.29 -6.61
C ALA A 107 -5.23 6.61 -7.33
N LYS A 108 -5.28 6.68 -8.66
CA LYS A 108 -6.41 6.15 -9.44
C LYS A 108 -6.46 4.62 -9.42
N SER A 109 -5.32 3.94 -9.26
CA SER A 109 -5.28 2.49 -9.04
C SER A 109 -6.05 2.10 -7.77
N MET A 110 -5.87 2.85 -6.67
CA MET A 110 -6.60 2.61 -5.41
C MET A 110 -8.10 2.89 -5.57
N HIS A 111 -8.46 3.93 -6.31
CA HIS A 111 -9.86 4.15 -6.68
C HIS A 111 -10.45 2.96 -7.43
N ARG A 112 -9.72 2.37 -8.42
CA ARG A 112 -10.19 1.21 -9.18
C ARG A 112 -10.41 -0.01 -8.29
N THR A 113 -9.45 -0.33 -7.44
CA THR A 113 -9.53 -1.50 -6.55
C THR A 113 -10.64 -1.33 -5.51
N ILE A 114 -10.70 -0.17 -4.83
CA ILE A 114 -11.75 0.12 -3.85
C ILE A 114 -13.12 0.05 -4.51
N ARG A 115 -13.32 0.72 -5.65
CA ARG A 115 -14.60 0.68 -6.38
C ARG A 115 -15.03 -0.73 -6.79
N SER A 116 -14.08 -1.61 -7.07
CA SER A 116 -14.37 -2.98 -7.52
C SER A 116 -14.68 -3.94 -6.37
N PHE A 117 -14.05 -3.78 -5.20
CA PHE A 117 -14.25 -4.67 -4.05
C PHE A 117 -15.29 -4.17 -3.05
N LEU A 118 -15.43 -2.85 -2.89
CA LEU A 118 -16.31 -2.24 -1.90
C LEU A 118 -17.78 -2.70 -1.96
N PRO A 119 -18.42 -2.86 -3.13
CA PRO A 119 -19.81 -3.36 -3.18
C PRO A 119 -19.96 -4.71 -2.48
N MET A 120 -19.06 -5.66 -2.72
CA MET A 120 -19.10 -6.98 -2.09
C MET A 120 -18.78 -6.93 -0.59
N MET A 121 -17.90 -6.02 -0.15
CA MET A 121 -17.64 -5.77 1.27
C MET A 121 -18.89 -5.20 1.97
N LEU A 122 -19.62 -4.29 1.30
CA LEU A 122 -20.86 -3.72 1.81
C LEU A 122 -21.97 -4.77 1.95
N GLU A 123 -22.12 -5.67 0.97
CA GLU A 123 -23.04 -6.80 1.05
C GLU A 123 -22.70 -7.73 2.22
N ALA A 124 -21.41 -7.93 2.49
CA ALA A 124 -20.95 -8.71 3.63
C ALA A 124 -21.06 -7.96 4.98
N GLY A 125 -21.33 -6.65 4.96
CA GLY A 125 -21.43 -5.80 6.16
C GLY A 125 -20.10 -5.62 6.92
N ARG A 126 -18.95 -5.91 6.30
CA ARG A 126 -17.64 -5.81 6.92
C ARG A 126 -16.53 -5.62 5.89
N GLY A 127 -15.47 -4.91 6.28
CA GLY A 127 -14.27 -4.78 5.47
C GLY A 127 -13.23 -3.87 6.10
N SER A 128 -11.95 -4.18 5.87
CA SER A 128 -10.82 -3.31 6.21
C SER A 128 -10.02 -2.98 4.97
N ILE A 129 -9.97 -1.69 4.62
CA ILE A 129 -9.18 -1.16 3.51
C ILE A 129 -7.94 -0.48 4.09
N VAL A 130 -6.76 -0.89 3.63
CA VAL A 130 -5.47 -0.34 4.04
C VAL A 130 -4.75 0.18 2.80
N ASN A 131 -4.50 1.48 2.76
CA ASN A 131 -3.81 2.14 1.64
C ASN A 131 -2.38 2.51 2.04
N ILE A 132 -1.40 2.21 1.21
CA ILE A 132 -0.02 2.66 1.45
C ILE A 132 0.15 4.07 0.86
N ALA A 133 0.06 5.08 1.74
CA ALA A 133 0.37 6.47 1.43
C ALA A 133 1.88 6.74 1.55
N SER A 134 2.28 7.81 2.19
CA SER A 134 3.67 8.16 2.53
C SER A 134 3.69 9.31 3.53
N ALA A 135 4.70 9.38 4.39
CA ALA A 135 5.00 10.57 5.16
C ALA A 135 5.25 11.78 4.24
N ALA A 136 5.94 11.54 3.10
CA ALA A 136 6.07 12.56 2.05
C ALA A 136 4.73 12.78 1.33
N GLY A 137 4.17 13.95 1.47
CA GLY A 137 2.92 14.40 0.85
C GLY A 137 1.71 14.28 1.77
N ALA A 138 1.53 13.16 2.47
CA ALA A 138 0.39 13.03 3.39
C ALA A 138 0.58 13.82 4.69
N ILE A 139 1.83 13.98 5.17
CA ILE A 139 2.18 14.60 6.45
C ILE A 139 3.09 15.82 6.25
N LYS A 140 4.20 15.68 5.51
CA LYS A 140 5.15 16.79 5.26
C LYS A 140 5.63 16.78 3.80
N ALA A 141 6.19 17.92 3.36
CA ALA A 141 6.86 18.01 2.07
C ALA A 141 8.25 17.37 2.12
N ALA A 142 8.73 16.90 0.96
CA ALA A 142 10.09 16.42 0.77
C ALA A 142 10.65 16.97 -0.54
N PRO A 143 11.95 17.38 -0.59
CA PRO A 143 12.57 17.85 -1.81
C PRO A 143 12.48 16.82 -2.94
N ASN A 144 12.30 17.30 -4.16
CA ASN A 144 12.21 16.48 -5.38
C ASN A 144 11.14 15.38 -5.32
N ARG A 145 9.99 15.70 -4.70
CA ARG A 145 8.84 14.79 -4.59
C ARG A 145 7.53 15.47 -5.02
N TYR A 146 7.61 16.40 -5.98
CA TYR A 146 6.47 17.25 -6.36
C TYR A 146 5.20 16.44 -6.65
N VAL A 147 5.15 15.71 -7.76
CA VAL A 147 3.96 14.93 -8.13
C VAL A 147 3.74 13.73 -7.22
N TYR A 148 4.82 13.07 -6.77
CA TYR A 148 4.70 11.97 -5.81
C TYR A 148 3.97 12.40 -4.53
N ALA A 149 4.39 13.53 -3.95
CA ALA A 149 3.76 14.07 -2.75
C ALA A 149 2.29 14.42 -2.98
N ALA A 150 1.95 15.02 -4.12
CA ALA A 150 0.57 15.31 -4.50
C ALA A 150 -0.28 14.03 -4.56
N THR A 151 0.24 12.95 -5.18
CA THR A 151 -0.48 11.67 -5.23
C THR A 151 -0.69 11.05 -3.86
N LYS A 152 0.30 11.13 -2.95
CA LYS A 152 0.20 10.54 -1.60
C LYS A 152 -0.69 11.36 -0.66
N ALA A 153 -0.76 12.67 -0.85
CA ALA A 153 -1.79 13.52 -0.22
C ALA A 153 -3.21 13.13 -0.69
N ALA A 154 -3.37 12.89 -2.01
CA ALA A 154 -4.64 12.41 -2.55
C ALA A 154 -5.05 11.05 -1.95
N VAL A 155 -4.11 10.12 -1.75
CA VAL A 155 -4.38 8.83 -1.09
C VAL A 155 -4.87 9.02 0.35
N ALA A 156 -4.27 9.93 1.12
CA ALA A 156 -4.73 10.23 2.48
C ALA A 156 -6.13 10.86 2.48
N ALA A 157 -6.44 11.71 1.51
CA ALA A 157 -7.75 12.32 1.36
C ALA A 157 -8.83 11.30 0.98
N LEU A 158 -8.58 10.47 -0.06
CA LEU A 158 -9.54 9.43 -0.47
C LEU A 158 -9.80 8.41 0.64
N THR A 159 -8.79 8.09 1.46
CA THR A 159 -8.93 7.20 2.61
C THR A 159 -9.96 7.73 3.61
N ARG A 160 -9.87 9.02 3.95
CA ARG A 160 -10.84 9.68 4.86
C ARG A 160 -12.24 9.74 4.24
N SER A 161 -12.35 10.02 2.95
CA SER A 161 -13.63 10.05 2.25
C SER A 161 -14.33 8.69 2.25
N VAL A 162 -13.59 7.62 1.92
CA VAL A 162 -14.16 6.24 2.00
C VAL A 162 -14.54 5.89 3.43
N ALA A 163 -13.73 6.26 4.41
CA ALA A 163 -14.04 5.99 5.82
C ALA A 163 -15.34 6.65 6.25
N VAL A 164 -15.50 7.95 6.02
CA VAL A 164 -16.69 8.71 6.48
C VAL A 164 -17.97 8.24 5.80
N ASP A 165 -17.90 7.88 4.50
CA ASP A 165 -19.06 7.45 3.73
C ASP A 165 -19.57 6.06 4.12
N PHE A 166 -18.67 5.17 4.64
CA PHE A 166 -19.01 3.76 4.80
C PHE A 166 -18.75 3.19 6.21
N VAL A 167 -18.27 3.97 7.19
CA VAL A 167 -18.05 3.50 8.57
C VAL A 167 -19.32 2.94 9.20
N GLY A 168 -20.47 3.59 8.99
CA GLY A 168 -21.77 3.12 9.50
C GLY A 168 -22.26 1.81 8.83
N LYS A 169 -21.57 1.34 7.80
CA LYS A 169 -21.89 0.10 7.08
C LYS A 169 -20.85 -1.01 7.31
N GLY A 170 -20.05 -0.88 8.37
CA GLY A 170 -19.07 -1.90 8.76
C GLY A 170 -17.75 -1.86 7.98
N ILE A 171 -17.45 -0.78 7.24
CA ILE A 171 -16.23 -0.63 6.48
C ILE A 171 -15.27 0.31 7.21
N ARG A 172 -14.05 -0.15 7.46
CA ARG A 172 -12.94 0.70 7.91
C ARG A 172 -12.00 0.98 6.75
N CYS A 173 -11.49 2.20 6.67
CA CYS A 173 -10.50 2.59 5.68
C CYS A 173 -9.42 3.43 6.34
N ASN A 174 -8.18 2.97 6.30
CA ASN A 174 -7.04 3.67 6.88
C ASN A 174 -5.89 3.74 5.88
N CYS A 175 -4.95 4.66 6.07
CA CYS A 175 -3.70 4.62 5.32
C CYS A 175 -2.49 4.59 6.26
N ILE A 176 -1.44 3.93 5.78
CA ILE A 176 -0.12 3.93 6.41
C ILE A 176 0.73 4.96 5.68
N CYS A 177 1.47 5.78 6.42
CA CYS A 177 2.36 6.83 5.92
C CYS A 177 3.81 6.48 6.30
N PRO A 178 4.49 5.61 5.53
CA PRO A 178 5.86 5.24 5.82
C PRO A 178 6.85 6.40 5.60
N GLY A 179 7.94 6.39 6.38
CA GLY A 179 9.16 7.11 6.05
C GLY A 179 9.94 6.40 4.94
N THR A 180 11.27 6.38 5.05
CA THR A 180 12.09 5.64 4.08
C THR A 180 12.23 4.19 4.49
N ILE A 181 11.67 3.31 3.67
CA ILE A 181 11.66 1.85 3.92
C ILE A 181 12.61 1.15 2.97
N GLU A 182 13.43 0.25 3.51
CA GLU A 182 14.34 -0.58 2.73
C GLU A 182 13.56 -1.55 1.84
N THR A 183 13.53 -1.23 0.54
CA THR A 183 12.86 -2.01 -0.49
C THR A 183 13.72 -2.03 -1.75
N PRO A 184 13.56 -2.99 -2.66
CA PRO A 184 14.30 -3.01 -3.93
C PRO A 184 14.22 -1.67 -4.69
N SER A 185 13.02 -1.07 -4.74
CA SER A 185 12.80 0.24 -5.38
C SER A 185 13.55 1.37 -4.69
N MET A 186 13.63 1.37 -3.36
CA MET A 186 14.38 2.39 -2.62
C MET A 186 15.89 2.21 -2.81
N LEU A 187 16.39 0.99 -2.72
CA LEU A 187 17.81 0.68 -2.93
C LEU A 187 18.27 1.07 -4.35
N GLY A 188 17.43 0.83 -5.37
CA GLY A 188 17.70 1.30 -6.73
C GLY A 188 17.82 2.82 -6.82
N ARG A 189 16.96 3.58 -6.13
CA ARG A 189 17.07 5.05 -6.06
C ARG A 189 18.28 5.52 -5.26
N ALA A 190 18.65 4.82 -4.20
CA ALA A 190 19.85 5.13 -3.43
C ALA A 190 21.12 4.92 -4.30
N ALA A 191 21.20 3.83 -5.03
CA ALA A 191 22.30 3.55 -5.95
C ALA A 191 22.39 4.60 -7.08
N ALA A 192 21.27 5.02 -7.64
CA ALA A 192 21.20 6.07 -8.66
C ALA A 192 21.61 7.46 -8.13
N ALA A 193 21.49 7.70 -6.82
CA ALA A 193 21.93 8.94 -6.17
C ALA A 193 23.46 8.97 -5.89
N GLY A 194 24.20 7.93 -6.24
CA GLY A 194 25.65 7.83 -6.08
C GLY A 194 26.10 7.26 -4.74
N PRO A 195 27.43 7.32 -4.43
CA PRO A 195 28.04 6.64 -3.28
C PRO A 195 27.45 7.00 -1.91
N GLN A 196 26.94 8.22 -1.76
CA GLN A 196 26.32 8.69 -0.50
C GLN A 196 24.78 8.57 -0.51
N GLY A 197 24.20 7.96 -1.55
CA GLY A 197 22.76 7.90 -1.72
C GLY A 197 22.05 7.18 -0.57
N LEU A 198 22.61 6.10 -0.06
CA LEU A 198 22.03 5.38 1.07
C LEU A 198 22.06 6.22 2.35
N GLU A 199 23.18 6.84 2.65
CA GLU A 199 23.36 7.72 3.82
C GLU A 199 22.38 8.90 3.80
N MET A 200 22.19 9.52 2.63
CA MET A 200 21.19 10.57 2.42
C MET A 200 19.76 10.10 2.76
N PHE A 201 19.43 8.86 2.46
CA PHE A 201 18.12 8.33 2.82
C PHE A 201 18.03 7.97 4.31
N VAL A 202 19.08 7.41 4.92
CA VAL A 202 19.14 7.09 6.35
C VAL A 202 19.06 8.36 7.20
N SER A 203 19.78 9.42 6.85
CA SER A 203 19.82 10.67 7.62
C SER A 203 18.48 11.41 7.73
N ARG A 204 17.48 11.03 6.94
CA ARG A 204 16.13 11.58 7.05
C ARG A 204 15.40 11.13 8.30
N GLN A 205 15.71 9.95 8.80
CA GLN A 205 15.07 9.38 9.99
C GLN A 205 15.92 9.62 11.23
N PRO A 206 15.42 10.36 12.25
CA PRO A 206 16.10 10.53 13.53
C PRO A 206 16.51 9.24 14.22
N MET A 207 15.81 8.12 13.96
CA MET A 207 16.21 6.79 14.45
C MET A 207 17.52 6.28 13.84
N GLY A 208 18.11 6.94 12.85
CA GLY A 208 19.42 6.62 12.28
C GLY A 208 19.46 5.37 11.41
N ARG A 209 18.31 4.88 10.96
CA ARG A 209 18.19 3.71 10.07
C ARG A 209 16.99 3.82 9.13
N LEU A 210 16.99 3.01 8.11
CA LEU A 210 15.78 2.75 7.31
C LEU A 210 14.78 1.91 8.12
N GLY A 211 13.49 2.08 7.85
CA GLY A 211 12.49 1.12 8.28
C GLY A 211 12.53 -0.12 7.41
N THR A 212 12.03 -1.25 7.92
CA THR A 212 11.89 -2.49 7.16
C THR A 212 10.47 -2.65 6.60
N ALA A 213 10.32 -3.48 5.57
CA ALA A 213 9.00 -3.79 5.04
C ALA A 213 8.13 -4.55 6.06
N GLU A 214 8.76 -5.33 6.94
CA GLU A 214 8.11 -6.08 8.02
C GLU A 214 7.54 -5.15 9.10
N GLU A 215 8.21 -4.04 9.41
CA GLU A 215 7.68 -3.02 10.34
C GLU A 215 6.39 -2.40 9.79
N ILE A 216 6.32 -2.16 8.48
CA ILE A 216 5.09 -1.70 7.83
C ILE A 216 4.02 -2.80 7.84
N ALA A 217 4.41 -4.04 7.57
CA ALA A 217 3.50 -5.18 7.57
C ALA A 217 2.89 -5.44 8.97
N ALA A 218 3.61 -5.19 10.05
CA ALA A 218 3.09 -5.30 11.41
C ALA A 218 1.94 -4.31 11.67
N LEU A 219 2.08 -3.06 11.21
CA LEU A 219 1.00 -2.08 11.30
C LEU A 219 -0.16 -2.42 10.35
N ALA A 220 0.14 -2.87 9.14
CA ALA A 220 -0.89 -3.31 8.19
C ALA A 220 -1.70 -4.49 8.75
N LEU A 221 -1.04 -5.44 9.43
CA LEU A 221 -1.67 -6.57 10.10
C LEU A 221 -2.63 -6.10 11.23
N TYR A 222 -2.20 -5.15 12.07
CA TYR A 222 -3.07 -4.54 13.08
C TYR A 222 -4.31 -3.91 12.42
N LEU A 223 -4.13 -3.11 11.39
CA LEU A 223 -5.22 -2.44 10.68
C LEU A 223 -6.16 -3.42 9.95
N ALA A 224 -5.65 -4.54 9.50
CA ALA A 224 -6.42 -5.61 8.86
C ALA A 224 -7.21 -6.46 9.86
N SER A 225 -6.77 -6.55 11.11
CA SER A 225 -7.35 -7.40 12.15
C SER A 225 -8.53 -6.71 12.88
N ASP A 226 -9.24 -7.50 13.70
CA ASP A 226 -10.33 -7.00 14.53
C ASP A 226 -9.83 -6.18 15.74
N GLU A 227 -8.53 -6.22 16.05
CA GLU A 227 -7.89 -5.39 17.07
C GLU A 227 -8.03 -3.89 16.76
N SER A 228 -8.16 -3.53 15.47
CA SER A 228 -8.36 -2.15 15.01
C SER A 228 -9.83 -1.79 14.75
N ALA A 229 -10.79 -2.50 15.39
CA ALA A 229 -12.22 -2.30 15.17
C ALA A 229 -12.70 -0.85 15.42
N PHE A 230 -12.00 -0.09 16.27
CA PHE A 230 -12.31 1.32 16.56
C PHE A 230 -11.42 2.31 15.82
N THR A 231 -10.70 1.86 14.77
CA THR A 231 -9.71 2.67 14.03
C THR A 231 -10.13 2.79 12.57
N THR A 232 -10.53 4.01 12.14
CA THR A 232 -10.89 4.30 10.75
C THR A 232 -10.64 5.76 10.39
N GLY A 233 -10.37 6.07 9.12
CA GLY A 233 -10.14 7.42 8.61
C GLY A 233 -8.80 8.03 8.98
N VAL A 234 -7.84 7.23 9.48
CA VAL A 234 -6.59 7.73 10.04
C VAL A 234 -5.41 7.52 9.09
N ALA A 235 -4.53 8.51 9.03
CA ALA A 235 -3.21 8.43 8.42
C ALA A 235 -2.19 8.05 9.50
N HIS A 236 -1.77 6.79 9.52
CA HIS A 236 -0.86 6.25 10.51
C HIS A 236 0.58 6.46 10.09
N VAL A 237 1.31 7.30 10.81
CA VAL A 237 2.72 7.59 10.54
C VAL A 237 3.60 6.49 11.12
N ILE A 238 4.54 5.99 10.31
CA ILE A 238 5.58 5.04 10.70
C ILE A 238 6.85 5.39 9.92
N ASP A 239 7.67 6.30 10.45
CA ASP A 239 8.68 7.00 9.68
C ASP A 239 10.03 7.20 10.39
N GLY A 240 10.23 6.56 11.54
CA GLY A 240 11.46 6.70 12.31
C GLY A 240 11.71 8.12 12.84
N GLY A 241 10.63 8.91 13.02
CA GLY A 241 10.68 10.26 13.53
C GLY A 241 10.92 11.33 12.45
N TRP A 242 10.87 10.98 11.16
CA TRP A 242 11.14 11.92 10.07
C TRP A 242 10.18 13.13 10.05
N THR A 243 8.97 12.97 10.52
CA THR A 243 7.96 14.06 10.52
C THR A 243 7.88 14.86 11.82
N LEU A 244 8.73 14.56 12.81
CA LEU A 244 8.86 15.34 14.05
C LEU A 244 9.39 16.75 13.79
#